data_7198687b5783f9a913745d7e1041bade
#
_entry.id   7198687b5783f9a913745d7e1041bade
#
_cell.length_a   1.000
_cell.length_b   1.000
_cell.length_c   1.000
_cell.angle_alpha   90.00
_cell.angle_beta   90.00
_cell.angle_gamma   90.00
#
_symmetry.space_group_name_H-M   'P 1'
#
loop_
_entity.id
_entity.type
_entity.pdbx_description
1 polymer ?
#
loop_
_entity_poly.entity_id
_entity_poly.type
_entity_poly.pdbx_seq_one_letter_code
_entity_poly.pdbx_strand_id
1 'polypeptide(L)'
;MASDFEAQLRGASLRVTRPRLAVLAALHEHPHVDTDTVISLVRADLPRVSHQAVYDVLRALTNAGLVRRIEPAGAPARYETRVGDNHHHVVCRSCGAIADVDCAVGHAPCLTASDDQGFLVEEAEVTYWGTCPDCASRRPTP
;
A
#
# COMPACT_ATOMS: atom_id res chain seq x y z
N MET A 1 -10.16 11.18 -13.19
CA MET A 1 -9.84 10.41 -11.98
C MET A 1 -10.92 9.37 -11.67
N ALA A 2 -12.16 9.77 -11.43
CA ALA A 2 -13.21 8.79 -11.19
C ALA A 2 -13.42 7.80 -12.35
N SER A 3 -13.35 8.30 -13.58
CA SER A 3 -13.46 7.47 -14.79
C SER A 3 -12.31 6.47 -14.93
N ASP A 4 -11.13 6.81 -14.41
CA ASP A 4 -9.98 5.92 -14.44
C ASP A 4 -10.15 4.76 -13.45
N PHE A 5 -10.62 5.04 -12.25
CA PHE A 5 -10.90 3.99 -11.26
C PHE A 5 -12.01 3.04 -11.73
N GLU A 6 -13.03 3.56 -12.38
CA GLU A 6 -14.06 2.72 -12.99
C GLU A 6 -13.47 1.79 -14.05
N ALA A 7 -12.61 2.31 -14.91
CA ALA A 7 -11.94 1.52 -15.94
C ALA A 7 -11.04 0.44 -15.31
N GLN A 8 -10.33 0.78 -14.25
CA GLN A 8 -9.49 -0.18 -13.52
C GLN A 8 -10.33 -1.33 -12.93
N LEU A 9 -11.45 -1.01 -12.31
CA LEU A 9 -12.35 -2.02 -11.74
C LEU A 9 -12.89 -2.94 -12.83
N ARG A 10 -13.38 -2.38 -13.93
CA ARG A 10 -13.89 -3.17 -15.06
C ARG A 10 -12.81 -4.03 -15.69
N GLY A 11 -11.60 -3.49 -15.85
CA GLY A 11 -10.46 -4.23 -16.37
C GLY A 11 -10.04 -5.41 -15.49
N ALA A 12 -10.30 -5.34 -14.20
CA ALA A 12 -10.05 -6.42 -13.25
C ALA A 12 -11.26 -7.34 -13.07
N SER A 13 -12.30 -7.18 -13.87
CA SER A 13 -13.57 -7.92 -13.80
C SER A 13 -14.29 -7.71 -12.47
N LEU A 14 -14.11 -6.56 -11.87
CA LEU A 14 -14.78 -6.18 -10.63
C LEU A 14 -15.94 -5.24 -10.90
N ARG A 15 -17.03 -5.46 -10.17
CA ARG A 15 -18.19 -4.59 -10.23
C ARG A 15 -17.83 -3.20 -9.72
N VAL A 16 -18.24 -2.17 -10.46
CA VAL A 16 -18.09 -0.77 -10.03
C VAL A 16 -19.11 -0.50 -8.94
N THR A 17 -18.63 -0.14 -7.75
CA THR A 17 -19.49 0.24 -6.61
C THR A 17 -18.94 1.49 -5.96
N ARG A 18 -19.81 2.24 -5.27
CA ARG A 18 -19.39 3.45 -4.57
C ARG A 18 -18.31 3.19 -3.52
N PRO A 19 -18.43 2.15 -2.67
CA PRO A 19 -17.35 1.85 -1.72
C PRO A 19 -16.01 1.54 -2.39
N ARG A 20 -16.00 0.79 -3.49
CA ARG A 20 -14.75 0.48 -4.21
C ARG A 20 -14.11 1.73 -4.80
N LEU A 21 -14.90 2.60 -5.39
CA LEU A 21 -14.40 3.87 -5.92
C LEU A 21 -13.85 4.77 -4.80
N ALA A 22 -14.55 4.83 -3.68
CA ALA A 22 -14.15 5.64 -2.54
C ALA A 22 -12.83 5.14 -1.92
N VAL A 23 -12.64 3.83 -1.81
CA VAL A 23 -11.40 3.25 -1.29
C VAL A 23 -10.23 3.54 -2.24
N LEU A 24 -10.41 3.35 -3.54
CA LEU A 24 -9.36 3.65 -4.53
C LEU A 24 -8.97 5.12 -4.49
N ALA A 25 -9.93 6.03 -4.42
CA ALA A 25 -9.67 7.47 -4.33
C ALA A 25 -8.91 7.82 -3.05
N ALA A 26 -9.33 7.26 -1.91
CA ALA A 26 -8.67 7.50 -0.63
C ALA A 26 -7.21 7.05 -0.65
N LEU A 27 -6.94 5.86 -1.18
CA LEU A 27 -5.58 5.32 -1.25
C LEU A 27 -4.70 6.05 -2.28
N HIS A 28 -5.29 6.55 -3.34
CA HIS A 28 -4.56 7.34 -4.33
C HIS A 28 -4.09 8.67 -3.74
N GLU A 29 -4.95 9.34 -2.97
CA GLU A 29 -4.63 10.61 -2.33
C GLU A 29 -3.77 10.45 -1.07
N HIS A 30 -3.95 9.33 -0.35
CA HIS A 30 -3.28 9.07 0.93
C HIS A 30 -2.64 7.66 0.90
N PRO A 31 -1.51 7.49 0.21
CA PRO A 31 -0.84 6.20 0.18
C PRO A 31 -0.27 5.82 1.55
N HIS A 32 -0.10 4.53 1.77
CA HIS A 32 0.50 3.96 2.98
C HIS A 32 -0.33 4.13 4.25
N VAL A 33 -1.63 4.33 4.12
CA VAL A 33 -2.52 4.41 5.30
C VAL A 33 -3.00 3.02 5.71
N ASP A 34 -3.31 2.88 7.00
CA ASP A 34 -3.87 1.65 7.55
C ASP A 34 -5.39 1.58 7.33
N THR A 35 -5.99 0.44 7.71
CA THR A 35 -7.41 0.21 7.51
C THR A 35 -8.28 1.22 8.25
N ASP A 36 -7.94 1.56 9.49
CA ASP A 36 -8.72 2.51 10.27
C ASP A 36 -8.75 3.89 9.61
N THR A 37 -7.62 4.32 9.06
CA THR A 37 -7.53 5.58 8.32
C THR A 37 -8.35 5.52 7.02
N VAL A 38 -8.29 4.40 6.29
CA VAL A 38 -9.12 4.21 5.09
C VAL A 38 -10.60 4.34 5.43
N ILE A 39 -11.03 3.70 6.52
CA ILE A 39 -12.42 3.77 6.97
C ILE A 39 -12.83 5.22 7.25
N SER A 40 -11.99 5.97 7.96
CA SER A 40 -12.27 7.37 8.27
C SER A 40 -12.38 8.22 7.00
N LEU A 41 -11.46 8.03 6.04
CA LEU A 41 -11.48 8.76 4.78
C LEU A 41 -12.72 8.43 3.94
N VAL A 42 -13.07 7.15 3.85
CA VAL A 42 -14.25 6.70 3.09
C VAL A 42 -15.54 7.21 3.72
N ARG A 43 -15.63 7.26 5.04
CA ARG A 43 -16.80 7.76 5.76
C ARG A 43 -17.06 9.25 5.60
N ALA A 44 -16.07 10.01 5.15
CA ALA A 44 -16.29 11.41 4.79
C ALA A 44 -17.32 11.55 3.66
N ASP A 45 -17.29 10.61 2.70
CA ASP A 45 -18.23 10.57 1.57
C ASP A 45 -19.36 9.57 1.77
N LEU A 46 -19.12 8.48 2.46
CA LEU A 46 -20.07 7.39 2.70
C LEU A 46 -20.20 7.14 4.21
N PRO A 47 -20.94 8.01 4.94
CA PRO A 47 -20.96 7.94 6.42
C PRO A 47 -21.48 6.63 7.00
N ARG A 48 -22.28 5.88 6.24
CA ARG A 48 -22.91 4.63 6.70
C ARG A 48 -22.16 3.37 6.32
N VAL A 49 -21.00 3.49 5.64
CA VAL A 49 -20.22 2.31 5.28
C VAL A 49 -19.73 1.60 6.55
N SER A 50 -19.90 0.28 6.58
CA SER A 50 -19.46 -0.51 7.73
C SER A 50 -17.96 -0.81 7.66
N HIS A 51 -17.35 -1.11 8.81
CA HIS A 51 -15.98 -1.62 8.87
C HIS A 51 -15.82 -2.84 7.98
N GLN A 52 -16.75 -3.79 8.07
CA GLN A 52 -16.71 -5.03 7.29
C GLN A 52 -16.74 -4.75 5.79
N ALA A 53 -17.55 -3.81 5.35
CA ALA A 53 -17.63 -3.44 3.93
C ALA A 53 -16.28 -2.91 3.42
N VAL A 54 -15.58 -2.08 4.20
CA VAL A 54 -14.26 -1.57 3.83
C VAL A 54 -13.23 -2.70 3.81
N TYR A 55 -13.22 -3.59 4.80
CA TYR A 55 -12.32 -4.76 4.80
C TYR A 55 -12.55 -5.64 3.57
N ASP A 56 -13.80 -5.89 3.21
CA ASP A 56 -14.14 -6.72 2.04
C ASP A 56 -13.67 -6.06 0.75
N VAL A 57 -13.83 -4.74 0.64
CA VAL A 57 -13.35 -3.97 -0.52
C VAL A 57 -11.82 -4.05 -0.62
N LEU A 58 -11.11 -3.79 0.48
CA LEU A 58 -9.64 -3.86 0.50
C LEU A 58 -9.15 -5.26 0.09
N ARG A 59 -9.80 -6.30 0.56
CA ARG A 59 -9.47 -7.67 0.19
C ARG A 59 -9.70 -7.93 -1.31
N ALA A 60 -10.85 -7.50 -1.83
CA ALA A 60 -11.16 -7.67 -3.25
C ALA A 60 -10.17 -6.92 -4.16
N LEU A 61 -9.83 -5.68 -3.81
CA LEU A 61 -8.89 -4.87 -4.58
C LEU A 61 -7.47 -5.43 -4.50
N THR A 62 -7.06 -5.93 -3.34
CA THR A 62 -5.74 -6.55 -3.16
C THR A 62 -5.64 -7.84 -3.98
N ASN A 63 -6.66 -8.69 -3.93
CA ASN A 63 -6.69 -9.95 -4.69
C ASN A 63 -6.70 -9.70 -6.20
N ALA A 64 -7.30 -8.59 -6.63
CA ALA A 64 -7.34 -8.20 -8.05
C ALA A 64 -6.06 -7.52 -8.54
N GLY A 65 -5.11 -7.24 -7.66
CA GLY A 65 -3.86 -6.57 -8.00
C GLY A 65 -3.99 -5.06 -8.23
N LEU A 66 -5.10 -4.44 -7.84
CA LEU A 66 -5.30 -3.00 -7.94
C LEU A 66 -4.74 -2.23 -6.74
N VAL A 67 -4.56 -2.92 -5.63
CA VAL A 67 -4.05 -2.38 -4.37
C VAL A 67 -2.98 -3.33 -3.84
N ARG A 68 -1.93 -2.77 -3.28
CA ARG A 68 -0.89 -3.52 -2.59
C ARG A 68 -1.05 -3.36 -1.08
N ARG A 69 -1.01 -4.48 -0.38
CA ARG A 69 -1.00 -4.50 1.08
C ARG A 69 0.45 -4.63 1.54
N ILE A 70 0.86 -3.72 2.41
CA ILE A 70 2.21 -3.67 2.98
C ILE A 70 2.08 -3.95 4.48
N GLU A 71 2.83 -4.90 4.98
CA GLU A 71 2.74 -5.30 6.38
C GLU A 71 4.14 -5.26 7.02
N PRO A 72 4.63 -4.06 7.39
CA PRO A 72 5.93 -3.95 8.06
C PRO A 72 5.89 -4.67 9.41
N ALA A 73 6.97 -5.33 9.76
CA ALA A 73 7.06 -6.09 11.01
C ALA A 73 6.73 -5.20 12.23
N GLY A 74 5.80 -5.63 13.06
CA GLY A 74 5.41 -4.92 14.27
C GLY A 74 4.49 -3.72 14.05
N ALA A 75 3.96 -3.55 12.84
CA ALA A 75 3.08 -2.44 12.50
C ALA A 75 1.79 -2.93 11.83
N PRO A 76 0.70 -2.13 11.86
CA PRO A 76 -0.52 -2.48 11.14
C PRO A 76 -0.28 -2.56 9.63
N ALA A 77 -1.11 -3.35 8.94
CA ALA A 77 -1.09 -3.39 7.49
C ALA A 77 -1.41 -2.02 6.90
N ARG A 78 -0.70 -1.67 5.83
CA ARG A 78 -0.88 -0.44 5.08
C ARG A 78 -1.18 -0.76 3.63
N TYR A 79 -1.79 0.17 2.94
CA TYR A 79 -2.27 -0.06 1.58
C TYR A 79 -1.84 1.05 0.64
N GLU A 80 -1.61 0.70 -0.63
CA GLU A 80 -1.26 1.66 -1.67
C GLU A 80 -1.81 1.21 -3.03
N THR A 81 -2.03 2.17 -3.93
CA THR A 81 -2.48 1.90 -5.30
C THR A 81 -1.32 1.77 -6.29
N ARG A 82 -0.10 2.08 -5.88
CA ARG A 82 1.08 1.90 -6.72
C ARG A 82 1.45 0.44 -6.79
N VAL A 83 1.18 -0.21 -7.92
CA VAL A 83 1.37 -1.64 -8.14
C VAL A 83 2.10 -1.88 -9.45
N GLY A 84 2.69 -3.06 -9.58
CA GLY A 84 3.30 -3.50 -10.85
C GLY A 84 4.66 -2.91 -11.18
N ASP A 85 5.33 -2.28 -10.22
CA ASP A 85 6.67 -1.76 -10.38
C ASP A 85 7.61 -2.29 -9.28
N ASN A 86 8.89 -1.91 -9.36
CA ASN A 86 9.94 -2.36 -8.44
C ASN A 86 10.23 -1.35 -7.33
N HIS A 87 9.21 -0.72 -6.76
CA HIS A 87 9.48 0.14 -5.63
C HIS A 87 9.49 -0.64 -4.30
N HIS A 88 10.23 -0.11 -3.36
CA HIS A 88 10.34 -0.60 -2.00
C HIS A 88 9.92 0.50 -1.03
N HIS A 89 10.07 0.27 0.25
CA HIS A 89 9.61 1.21 1.26
C HIS A 89 10.71 1.43 2.30
N VAL A 90 10.75 2.65 2.84
CA VAL A 90 11.51 2.97 4.04
C VAL A 90 10.52 3.33 5.15
N VAL A 91 10.74 2.78 6.34
CA VAL A 91 9.85 2.95 7.49
C VAL A 91 10.62 3.59 8.63
N CYS A 92 10.03 4.63 9.23
CA CYS A 92 10.60 5.26 10.41
C CYS A 92 10.29 4.41 11.65
N ARG A 93 11.34 3.99 12.37
CA ARG A 93 11.16 3.21 13.59
C ARG A 93 10.49 3.99 14.72
N SER A 94 10.60 5.33 14.70
CA SER A 94 10.08 6.17 15.75
C SER A 94 8.60 6.51 15.59
N CYS A 95 8.19 6.98 14.40
CA CYS A 95 6.81 7.44 14.18
C CYS A 95 6.00 6.56 13.24
N GLY A 96 6.62 5.58 12.57
CA GLY A 96 5.93 4.70 11.63
C GLY A 96 5.68 5.31 10.25
N ALA A 97 6.20 6.50 9.96
CA ALA A 97 6.08 7.11 8.63
C ALA A 97 6.69 6.20 7.57
N ILE A 98 6.02 6.10 6.43
CA ILE A 98 6.46 5.27 5.31
C ILE A 98 6.65 6.16 4.08
N ALA A 99 7.72 5.90 3.34
CA ALA A 99 7.96 6.52 2.05
C ALA A 99 8.34 5.47 1.01
N ASP A 100 8.07 5.77 -0.25
CA ASP A 100 8.48 4.91 -1.34
C ASP A 100 9.97 5.10 -1.65
N VAL A 101 10.64 4.00 -1.97
CA VAL A 101 12.03 3.99 -2.43
C VAL A 101 12.06 3.24 -3.76
N ASP A 102 12.43 3.92 -4.83
CA ASP A 102 12.53 3.29 -6.12
C ASP A 102 13.72 2.33 -6.16
N CYS A 103 13.53 1.20 -6.84
CA CYS A 103 14.59 0.22 -6.96
C CYS A 103 15.70 0.73 -7.90
N ALA A 104 16.92 0.79 -7.39
CA ALA A 104 18.08 1.23 -8.16
C ALA A 104 18.47 0.22 -9.25
N VAL A 105 18.02 -1.02 -9.16
CA VAL A 105 18.39 -2.13 -10.07
C VAL A 105 17.42 -2.32 -11.23
N GLY A 106 16.22 -1.78 -11.13
CA GLY A 106 15.31 -1.63 -12.27
C GLY A 106 14.47 -2.81 -12.74
N HIS A 107 14.70 -4.04 -12.26
CA HIS A 107 13.95 -5.23 -12.68
C HIS A 107 13.44 -6.04 -11.51
N ALA A 108 12.26 -6.64 -11.67
CA ALA A 108 11.70 -7.55 -10.68
C ALA A 108 12.14 -9.01 -10.98
N PRO A 109 12.55 -9.79 -9.95
CA PRO A 109 12.82 -9.32 -8.61
C PRO A 109 14.11 -8.48 -8.59
N CYS A 110 14.14 -7.40 -7.82
CA CYS A 110 15.31 -6.52 -7.79
C CYS A 110 16.53 -7.16 -7.09
N LEU A 111 16.29 -8.19 -6.29
CA LEU A 111 17.34 -9.01 -5.68
C LEU A 111 17.22 -10.43 -6.19
N THR A 112 18.34 -10.99 -6.62
CA THR A 112 18.40 -12.39 -7.06
C THR A 112 18.82 -13.26 -5.90
N ALA A 113 18.01 -14.28 -5.60
CA ALA A 113 18.33 -15.24 -4.56
C ALA A 113 19.55 -16.08 -4.97
N SER A 114 20.52 -16.24 -4.07
CA SER A 114 21.69 -17.09 -4.32
C SER A 114 21.30 -18.58 -4.39
N ASP A 115 20.24 -18.94 -3.71
CA ASP A 115 19.64 -20.28 -3.74
C ASP A 115 18.13 -20.13 -3.63
N ASP A 116 17.42 -20.45 -4.70
CA ASP A 116 15.98 -20.34 -4.77
C ASP A 116 15.23 -21.53 -4.16
N GLN A 117 15.94 -22.53 -3.68
CA GLN A 117 15.38 -23.76 -3.09
C GLN A 117 14.38 -24.46 -4.03
N GLY A 118 14.53 -24.28 -5.33
CA GLY A 118 13.64 -24.84 -6.33
C GLY A 118 12.36 -24.05 -6.57
N PHE A 119 12.20 -22.87 -5.94
CA PHE A 119 11.04 -22.00 -6.16
C PHE A 119 11.23 -21.16 -7.42
N LEU A 120 10.14 -20.93 -8.13
CA LEU A 120 10.10 -19.94 -9.20
C LEU A 120 9.88 -18.58 -8.53
N VAL A 121 10.95 -17.84 -8.33
CA VAL A 121 10.92 -16.57 -7.61
C VAL A 121 10.36 -15.48 -8.54
N GLU A 122 9.29 -14.81 -8.10
CA GLU A 122 8.62 -13.78 -8.88
C GLU A 122 8.86 -12.38 -8.34
N GLU A 123 9.08 -12.24 -7.04
CA GLU A 123 9.15 -10.94 -6.39
C GLU A 123 10.09 -10.98 -5.18
N ALA A 124 10.74 -9.87 -4.93
CA ALA A 124 11.47 -9.60 -3.69
C ALA A 124 10.96 -8.30 -3.09
N GLU A 125 10.69 -8.31 -1.79
CA GLU A 125 10.31 -7.10 -1.05
C GLU A 125 11.47 -6.66 -0.17
N VAL A 126 11.79 -5.37 -0.20
CA VAL A 126 12.82 -4.77 0.64
C VAL A 126 12.17 -3.66 1.45
N THR A 127 12.34 -3.74 2.76
CA THR A 127 11.92 -2.67 3.68
C THR A 127 13.16 -2.12 4.37
N TYR A 128 13.41 -0.83 4.14
CA TYR A 128 14.47 -0.11 4.84
C TYR A 128 13.92 0.44 6.15
N TRP A 129 14.69 0.31 7.22
CA TRP A 129 14.30 0.81 8.53
C TRP A 129 15.25 1.92 8.94
N GLY A 130 14.70 3.05 9.36
CA GLY A 130 15.53 4.19 9.74
C GLY A 130 14.77 5.20 10.60
N THR A 131 15.21 6.44 10.54
CA THR A 131 14.58 7.55 11.25
C THR A 131 14.25 8.64 10.21
N CYS A 132 12.97 9.05 10.15
CA CYS A 132 12.56 10.07 9.18
C CYS A 132 13.18 11.42 9.52
N PRO A 133 13.21 12.39 8.57
CA PRO A 133 13.82 13.69 8.80
C PRO A 133 13.24 14.43 10.00
N ASP A 134 11.93 14.36 10.21
CA ASP A 134 11.28 15.02 11.35
C ASP A 134 11.71 14.41 12.69
N CYS A 135 11.73 13.09 12.79
CA CYS A 135 12.19 12.41 14.00
C CYS A 135 13.70 12.59 14.24
N ALA A 136 14.49 12.59 13.17
CA ALA A 136 15.94 12.82 13.26
C ALA A 136 16.25 14.23 13.80
N SER A 137 15.49 15.25 13.40
CA SER A 137 15.67 16.62 13.87
C SER A 137 15.28 16.81 15.33
N ARG A 138 14.48 15.90 15.90
CA ARG A 138 14.05 15.93 17.32
C ARG A 138 14.98 15.16 18.25
N ARG A 139 15.97 14.41 17.69
CA ARG A 139 16.93 13.70 18.55
C ARG A 139 17.86 14.69 19.22
N PRO A 140 18.08 14.55 20.56
CA PRO A 140 19.11 15.33 21.21
C PRO A 140 20.46 14.96 20.59
N THR A 141 21.28 15.98 20.29
CA THR A 141 22.65 15.77 19.84
C THR A 141 23.45 15.08 20.97
N PRO A 142 24.20 14.04 20.66
CA PRO A 142 25.05 13.41 21.67
C PRO A 142 26.14 14.35 22.19
#